data_6e98ef3474b5d4bf35a7375bd24874b2
#
_entry.id   6e98ef3474b5d4bf35a7375bd24874b2
#
_cell.length_a   1.000
_cell.length_b   1.000
_cell.length_c   1.000
_cell.angle_alpha   90.00
_cell.angle_beta   90.00
_cell.angle_gamma   90.00
#
_symmetry.space_group_name_H-M   'P 1'
#
loop_
_entity.id
_entity.type
_entity.pdbx_description
1 polymer ?
#
loop_
_entity_poly.entity_id
_entity_poly.type
_entity_poly.pdbx_seq_one_letter_code
_entity_poly.pdbx_strand_id
1 'polypeptide(L)' 'MLKVDARGDACPLPVVKAKKAISELKGTGEVEVLVDNEIAVQNLTKMAQQKGYQYSAEKLAEQEYRVLFTVGNAAAAP' A
#
# COMPACT_ATOMS: atom_id res chain seq x y z
N MET A 1 10.58 7.03 -1.85
CA MET A 1 9.64 5.92 -1.65
C MET A 1 9.78 5.35 -0.25
N LEU A 2 8.69 5.21 0.45
CA LEU A 2 8.68 4.58 1.76
C LEU A 2 8.36 3.10 1.62
N LYS A 3 9.04 2.29 2.41
CA LYS A 3 8.78 0.85 2.43
C LYS A 3 8.19 0.47 3.77
N VAL A 4 7.13 -0.32 3.73
CA VAL A 4 6.45 -0.81 4.94
C VAL A 4 6.45 -2.33 4.89
N ASP A 5 6.98 -2.94 5.93
CA ASP A 5 6.97 -4.40 6.06
C ASP A 5 5.84 -4.78 6.99
N ALA A 6 4.77 -5.31 6.41
CA ALA A 6 3.60 -5.74 7.17
C ALA A 6 3.42 -7.25 7.11
N ARG A 7 4.47 -7.98 6.76
CA ARG A 7 4.41 -9.43 6.75
C ARG A 7 4.28 -9.95 8.18
N GLY A 8 3.38 -10.91 8.35
CA GLY A 8 3.13 -11.46 9.66
C GLY A 8 2.15 -10.66 10.50
N ASP A 9 1.71 -9.51 10.04
CA ASP A 9 0.76 -8.69 10.78
C ASP A 9 -0.67 -9.15 10.50
N ALA A 10 -1.49 -9.12 11.54
CA ALA A 10 -2.90 -9.44 11.40
C ALA A 10 -3.66 -8.24 10.83
N CYS A 11 -4.74 -8.54 10.10
CA CYS A 11 -5.65 -7.49 9.63
C CYS A 11 -6.28 -6.80 10.85
N PRO A 12 -6.38 -5.45 10.91
CA PRO A 12 -6.14 -4.51 9.83
C PRO A 12 -4.78 -3.79 9.91
N LEU A 13 -3.79 -4.37 10.57
CA LEU A 13 -2.50 -3.70 10.77
C LEU A 13 -1.82 -3.26 9.46
N PRO A 14 -1.83 -4.07 8.38
CA PRO A 14 -1.20 -3.61 7.14
C PRO A 14 -1.82 -2.31 6.63
N VAL A 15 -3.14 -2.17 6.75
CA VAL A 15 -3.82 -0.94 6.31
C VAL A 15 -3.43 0.23 7.20
N VAL A 16 -3.37 0.02 8.50
CA VAL A 16 -2.99 1.07 9.45
C VAL A 16 -1.56 1.54 9.16
N LYS A 17 -0.65 0.59 8.95
CA LYS A 17 0.74 0.94 8.64
C LYS A 17 0.84 1.69 7.32
N ALA A 18 0.08 1.28 6.31
CA ALA A 18 0.09 1.96 5.03
C ALA A 18 -0.42 3.39 5.15
N LYS A 19 -1.51 3.60 5.90
CA LYS A 19 -2.04 4.94 6.11
C LYS A 19 -1.04 5.83 6.82
N LYS A 20 -0.35 5.30 7.81
CA LYS A 20 0.65 6.06 8.53
C LYS A 20 1.79 6.48 7.60
N ALA A 21 2.27 5.55 6.79
CA ALA A 21 3.35 5.85 5.85
C ALA A 21 2.91 6.90 4.83
N ILE A 22 1.67 6.78 4.34
CA ILE A 22 1.15 7.74 3.38
C ILE A 22 1.10 9.14 4.00
N SER A 23 0.70 9.23 5.27
CA SER A 23 0.64 10.53 5.93
C SER A 23 2.01 11.17 6.08
N GLU A 24 3.06 10.37 6.10
CA GLU A 24 4.43 10.88 6.21
C GLU A 24 4.95 11.42 4.88
N LEU A 25 4.27 11.15 3.79
CA LEU A 25 4.67 11.65 2.47
C LEU A 25 4.37 13.13 2.26
N LYS A 26 3.59 13.72 3.13
CA LYS A 26 3.25 15.15 3.05
C LYS A 26 2.62 15.54 1.71
N GLY A 27 1.79 14.67 1.19
CA GLY A 27 1.00 14.99 0.01
C GLY A 27 1.37 14.28 -1.26
N THR A 28 2.63 13.93 -1.46
CA THR A 28 3.05 13.24 -2.69
C THR A 28 4.12 12.23 -2.39
N GLY A 29 4.14 11.17 -3.19
CA GLY A 29 5.18 10.16 -3.09
C GLY A 29 4.64 8.77 -3.31
N GLU A 30 5.46 7.78 -3.00
CA GLU A 30 5.11 6.39 -3.20
C GLU A 30 5.35 5.61 -1.91
N VAL A 31 4.50 4.63 -1.66
CA VAL A 31 4.64 3.73 -0.52
C VAL A 31 4.55 2.29 -1.02
N GLU A 32 5.53 1.49 -0.64
CA GLU A 32 5.55 0.07 -0.94
C GLU A 32 5.23 -0.69 0.34
N VAL A 33 4.21 -1.54 0.30
CA VAL A 33 3.79 -2.33 1.46
C VAL A 33 3.97 -3.80 1.13
N LEU A 34 4.72 -4.50 1.97
CA LEU A 34 4.91 -5.95 1.83
C LEU A 34 3.96 -6.66 2.78
N VAL A 35 3.21 -7.62 2.25
CA VAL A 35 2.29 -8.43 3.05
C VAL A 35 2.45 -9.89 2.66
N ASP A 36 1.87 -10.79 3.45
CA ASP A 36 2.06 -12.21 3.26
C ASP A 36 0.77 -12.96 2.95
N ASN A 37 -0.30 -12.26 2.62
CA ASN A 37 -1.56 -12.93 2.29
C ASN A 37 -2.43 -12.06 1.39
N GLU A 38 -3.35 -12.71 0.67
CA GLU A 38 -4.21 -12.02 -0.28
C GLU A 38 -5.22 -11.10 0.39
N ILE A 39 -5.67 -11.47 1.57
CA ILE A 39 -6.67 -10.65 2.26
C ILE A 39 -6.09 -9.28 2.57
N ALA A 40 -4.82 -9.24 2.98
CA ALA A 40 -4.15 -7.96 3.21
C ALA A 40 -4.05 -7.16 1.92
N VAL A 41 -3.74 -7.81 0.80
CA VAL A 41 -3.70 -7.14 -0.50
C VAL A 41 -5.06 -6.54 -0.82
N GLN A 42 -6.13 -7.31 -0.65
CA GLN A 42 -7.47 -6.82 -0.94
C GLN A 42 -7.84 -5.62 -0.07
N ASN A 43 -7.50 -5.67 1.21
CA ASN A 43 -7.79 -4.57 2.12
C ASN A 43 -7.02 -3.31 1.73
N LEU A 44 -5.76 -3.47 1.34
CA LEU A 44 -4.94 -2.34 0.95
C LEU A 44 -5.44 -1.72 -0.35
N THR A 45 -5.77 -2.55 -1.35
CA THR A 45 -6.25 -2.01 -2.62
C THR A 45 -7.61 -1.36 -2.45
N LYS A 46 -8.46 -1.91 -1.60
CA LYS A 46 -9.75 -1.30 -1.31
C LYS A 46 -9.58 0.07 -0.67
N MET A 47 -8.65 0.18 0.26
CA MET A 47 -8.36 1.47 0.89
C MET A 47 -7.88 2.48 -0.14
N ALA A 48 -7.01 2.06 -1.06
CA ALA A 48 -6.53 2.95 -2.11
C ALA A 48 -7.67 3.43 -3.00
N GLN A 49 -8.60 2.54 -3.35
CA GLN A 49 -9.75 2.92 -4.15
C GLN A 49 -10.62 3.94 -3.43
N GLN A 50 -10.84 3.74 -2.14
CA GLN A 50 -11.66 4.67 -1.36
C GLN A 50 -11.02 6.04 -1.22
N LYS A 51 -9.70 6.10 -1.18
CA LYS A 51 -8.98 7.36 -1.06
C LYS A 51 -8.61 7.98 -2.39
N GLY A 52 -8.82 7.26 -3.49
CA GLY A 52 -8.48 7.77 -4.80
C GLY A 52 -6.99 7.70 -5.14
N TYR A 53 -6.24 6.88 -4.43
CA TYR A 53 -4.82 6.67 -4.74
C TYR A 53 -4.66 5.72 -5.91
N GLN A 54 -3.60 5.89 -6.67
CA GLN A 54 -3.20 4.86 -7.64
C GLN A 54 -2.47 3.76 -6.90
N TYR A 55 -2.67 2.55 -7.35
CA TYR A 55 -2.05 1.41 -6.69
C TYR A 55 -1.75 0.32 -7.69
N SER A 56 -0.83 -0.56 -7.30
CA SER A 56 -0.47 -1.72 -8.08
C SER A 56 -0.14 -2.83 -7.09
N ALA A 57 -0.60 -4.04 -7.36
CA ALA A 57 -0.34 -5.19 -6.50
C ALA A 57 0.38 -6.26 -7.30
N GLU A 58 1.38 -6.87 -6.67
CA GLU A 58 2.21 -7.88 -7.33
C GLU A 58 2.47 -9.03 -6.36
N LYS A 59 2.35 -10.25 -6.87
CA LYS A 59 2.71 -11.43 -6.09
C LYS A 59 4.18 -11.75 -6.35
N LEU A 60 4.99 -11.68 -5.30
CA LEU A 60 6.43 -11.91 -5.41
C LEU A 60 6.79 -13.38 -5.20
N ALA A 61 6.05 -14.06 -4.33
CA ALA A 61 6.27 -15.46 -4.02
C ALA A 61 4.98 -16.04 -3.48
N GLU A 62 5.00 -17.31 -3.09
CA GLU A 62 3.80 -18.02 -2.63
C GLU A 62 3.04 -17.24 -1.57
N GLN A 63 3.75 -16.67 -0.60
CA GLN A 63 3.12 -15.93 0.48
C GLN A 63 3.78 -14.58 0.65
N GLU A 64 4.10 -13.96 -0.47
CA GLU A 64 4.70 -12.64 -0.47
C GLU A 64 4.05 -11.79 -1.54
N TYR A 65 3.50 -10.65 -1.12
CA TYR A 65 2.84 -9.71 -2.03
C TYR A 65 3.35 -8.32 -1.77
N ARG A 66 3.43 -7.55 -2.83
CA ARG A 66 3.82 -6.15 -2.74
C ARG A 66 2.69 -5.28 -3.27
N VAL A 67 2.29 -4.29 -2.49
CA VAL A 67 1.30 -3.32 -2.92
C VAL A 67 1.97 -1.96 -2.96
N LEU A 68 1.97 -1.34 -4.13
CA LEU A 68 2.59 -0.04 -4.31
C LEU A 68 1.50 1.01 -4.46
N PHE A 69 1.57 2.04 -3.65
CA PHE A 69 0.65 3.18 -3.73
C PHE A 69 1.38 4.39 -4.27
N THR A 70 0.72 5.11 -5.16
CA THR A 70 1.21 6.41 -5.63
C THR A 70 0.21 7.46 -5.18
N VAL A 71 0.70 8.43 -4.43
CA VAL A 71 -0.14 9.42 -3.76
C VAL A 71 0.21 10.81 -4.27
N GLY A 72 -0.81 11.64 -4.44
CA GLY A 72 -0.63 13.03 -4.75
C GLY A 72 -0.66 13.34 -6.23
N ASN A 73 -0.30 14.57 -6.53
CA ASN A 73 -0.43 15.08 -7.90
C ASN A 73 0.45 14.37 -8.91
N ALA A 74 1.55 13.80 -8.46
CA ALA A 74 2.42 13.06 -9.36
C ALA A 74 1.67 11.91 -10.02
N ALA A 75 0.75 11.31 -9.29
CA ALA A 75 -0.05 10.22 -9.81
C ALA A 75 -1.07 10.69 -10.84
N ALA A 76 -1.51 11.93 -10.73
CA ALA A 76 -2.52 12.48 -11.61
C ALA A 76 -1.91 13.10 -12.86
N ALA A 77 -0.61 13.24 -12.92
CA ALA A 77 0.03 13.83 -14.08
C ALA A 77 -0.22 12.96 -15.31
N PRO A 78 -0.67 13.55 -16.40
CA PRO A 78 -0.91 12.79 -17.62
C PRO A 78 0.36 12.25 -18.24
#